data_fa943718f6bebc01d3439537168e9193
#
_entry.id   fa943718f6bebc01d3439537168e9193
#
_cell.length_a   1.000
_cell.length_b   1.000
_cell.length_c   1.000
_cell.angle_alpha   90.00
_cell.angle_beta   90.00
_cell.angle_gamma   90.00
#
_symmetry.space_group_name_H-M   'P 1'
#
loop_
_entity.id
_entity.type
_entity.pdbx_description
1 polymer ?
#
loop_
_entity_poly.entity_id
_entity_poly.type
_entity_poly.pdbx_seq_one_letter_code
_entity_poly.pdbx_strand_id
1 'polypeptide(L)'
;MRHQYVYAVFPRAYSKSFLSMMVLMIRCILYPKCKLFVTSGGKEQAAGIMKEKVQEICTLIPAFKKEIDWTRGVTLEGKDYCKYVFHSGSYFDNIVARETSRGKRRHGGVIEECATVDGTILSEVIIPTMNVSRLCMDGSTHPEEQLNKSQLYITTAGWKNTFPYDKLIQLLVWQIIKPEKSMVIGGTYRIPVLVKLLDKNFVRDLKMDGTFNEASF
;
A
#
# COMPACT_ATOMS: atom_id res chain seq x y z
N MET A 1 10.18 -6.96 -1.95
CA MET A 1 10.26 -6.37 -0.58
C MET A 1 10.71 -7.46 0.38
N ARG A 2 11.76 -7.18 1.13
CA ARG A 2 12.36 -8.13 2.08
C ARG A 2 11.65 -8.16 3.44
N HIS A 3 10.90 -7.10 3.77
CA HIS A 3 10.27 -6.94 5.08
C HIS A 3 8.77 -7.27 5.04
N GLN A 4 8.28 -7.88 6.11
CA GLN A 4 6.88 -8.22 6.29
C GLN A 4 6.04 -6.99 6.62
N TYR A 5 6.59 -6.08 7.42
CA TYR A 5 5.96 -4.84 7.84
C TYR A 5 6.73 -3.65 7.30
N VAL A 6 6.06 -2.79 6.56
CA VAL A 6 6.68 -1.57 6.02
C VAL A 6 5.78 -0.38 6.33
N TYR A 7 6.36 0.67 6.82
CA TYR A 7 5.68 1.96 7.03
C TYR A 7 6.37 3.03 6.21
N ALA A 8 5.62 3.66 5.30
CA ALA A 8 6.13 4.66 4.38
C ALA A 8 5.46 6.02 4.63
N VAL A 9 6.23 6.99 5.11
CA VAL A 9 5.79 8.37 5.34
C VAL A 9 6.48 9.29 4.36
N PHE A 10 5.74 9.83 3.42
CA PHE A 10 6.28 10.75 2.43
C PHE A 10 5.34 11.92 2.17
N PRO A 11 5.84 13.08 1.73
CA PRO A 11 5.01 14.18 1.28
C PRO A 11 4.07 13.77 0.15
N ARG A 12 3.10 14.64 -0.17
CA ARG A 12 2.28 14.50 -1.37
C ARG A 12 3.17 14.55 -2.63
N ALA A 13 2.69 14.05 -3.75
CA ALA A 13 3.38 13.98 -5.04
C ALA A 13 4.68 13.12 -5.05
N TYR A 14 4.89 12.27 -4.05
CA TYR A 14 6.08 11.41 -3.94
C TYR A 14 5.86 9.99 -4.53
N SER A 15 4.94 9.85 -5.46
CA SER A 15 4.62 8.57 -6.15
C SER A 15 4.36 7.38 -5.22
N LYS A 16 3.86 7.63 -3.98
CA LYS A 16 3.62 6.59 -2.98
C LYS A 16 2.69 5.49 -3.49
N SER A 17 1.51 5.91 -3.96
CA SER A 17 0.48 4.98 -4.44
C SER A 17 0.91 4.26 -5.73
N PHE A 18 1.70 4.90 -6.59
CA PHE A 18 2.29 4.25 -7.75
C PHE A 18 3.23 3.10 -7.33
N LEU A 19 4.15 3.37 -6.41
CA LEU A 19 5.11 2.38 -5.91
C LEU A 19 4.41 1.25 -5.16
N SER A 20 3.38 1.54 -4.38
CA SER A 20 2.63 0.51 -3.65
C SER A 20 1.88 -0.43 -4.60
N MET A 21 1.22 0.10 -5.63
CA MET A 21 0.55 -0.71 -6.64
C MET A 21 1.56 -1.54 -7.43
N MET A 22 2.70 -0.97 -7.81
CA MET A 22 3.78 -1.70 -8.49
C MET A 22 4.29 -2.86 -7.63
N VAL A 23 4.48 -2.67 -6.32
CA VAL A 23 4.85 -3.74 -5.38
C VAL A 23 3.80 -4.85 -5.33
N LEU A 24 2.50 -4.52 -5.30
CA LEU A 24 1.43 -5.53 -5.33
C LEU A 24 1.45 -6.32 -6.64
N MET A 25 1.61 -5.65 -7.79
CA MET A 25 1.70 -6.32 -9.10
C MET A 25 2.89 -7.27 -9.17
N ILE A 26 4.08 -6.81 -8.75
CA ILE A 26 5.30 -7.65 -8.69
C ILE A 26 5.06 -8.88 -7.80
N ARG A 27 4.45 -8.70 -6.63
CA ARG A 27 4.12 -9.81 -5.74
C ARG A 27 3.14 -10.79 -6.37
N CYS A 28 2.11 -10.30 -7.07
CA CYS A 28 1.17 -11.16 -7.80
C CYS A 28 1.83 -11.98 -8.90
N ILE A 29 2.87 -11.46 -9.53
CA ILE A 29 3.66 -12.18 -10.55
C ILE A 29 4.57 -13.22 -9.90
N LEU A 30 5.33 -12.82 -8.87
CA LEU A 30 6.37 -13.66 -8.26
C LEU A 30 5.83 -14.74 -7.31
N TYR A 31 4.64 -14.54 -6.73
CA TYR A 31 4.04 -15.46 -5.75
C TYR A 31 2.70 -16.00 -6.27
N PRO A 32 2.71 -17.11 -7.04
CA PRO A 32 1.49 -17.68 -7.60
C PRO A 32 0.41 -17.93 -6.54
N LYS A 33 -0.86 -17.75 -6.93
CA LYS A 33 -2.05 -17.92 -6.06
C LYS A 33 -2.08 -16.97 -4.84
N CYS A 34 -1.28 -15.91 -4.80
CA CYS A 34 -1.36 -14.96 -3.72
C CYS A 34 -2.65 -14.10 -3.82
N LYS A 35 -3.17 -13.72 -2.66
CA LYS A 35 -4.38 -12.91 -2.51
C LYS A 35 -4.02 -11.68 -1.71
N LEU A 36 -3.92 -10.54 -2.37
CA LEU A 36 -3.54 -9.28 -1.76
C LEU A 36 -4.72 -8.31 -1.73
N PHE A 37 -4.59 -7.24 -0.95
CA PHE A 37 -5.62 -6.21 -0.90
C PHE A 37 -5.05 -4.80 -0.86
N VAL A 38 -5.91 -3.85 -1.18
CA VAL A 38 -5.74 -2.43 -0.93
C VAL A 38 -6.90 -1.95 -0.07
N THR A 39 -6.62 -1.20 0.97
CA THR A 39 -7.63 -0.51 1.77
C THR A 39 -7.24 0.95 1.97
N SER A 40 -8.23 1.82 2.08
CA SER A 40 -8.08 3.23 2.44
C SER A 40 -9.30 3.67 3.24
N GLY A 41 -9.40 4.95 3.61
CA GLY A 41 -10.54 5.49 4.34
C GLY A 41 -11.89 5.34 3.62
N GLY A 42 -11.88 5.23 2.27
CA GLY A 42 -13.07 5.07 1.44
C GLY A 42 -12.97 3.96 0.40
N LYS A 43 -14.10 3.29 0.11
CA LYS A 43 -14.18 2.22 -0.87
C LYS A 43 -13.90 2.70 -2.30
N GLU A 44 -14.55 3.80 -2.70
CA GLU A 44 -14.37 4.42 -4.01
C GLU A 44 -12.95 4.98 -4.17
N GLN A 45 -12.38 5.54 -3.11
CA GLN A 45 -11.03 6.06 -3.11
C GLN A 45 -10.01 4.94 -3.37
N ALA A 46 -10.11 3.81 -2.66
CA ALA A 46 -9.22 2.67 -2.89
C ALA A 46 -9.33 2.14 -4.32
N ALA A 47 -10.57 1.99 -4.85
CA ALA A 47 -10.80 1.55 -6.22
C ALA A 47 -10.25 2.55 -7.25
N GLY A 48 -10.45 3.84 -7.03
CA GLY A 48 -9.92 4.91 -7.89
C GLY A 48 -8.40 4.91 -7.97
N ILE A 49 -7.72 4.84 -6.81
CA ILE A 49 -6.25 4.73 -6.73
C ILE A 49 -5.76 3.50 -7.50
N MET A 50 -6.39 2.34 -7.29
CA MET A 50 -6.01 1.12 -7.97
C MET A 50 -6.09 1.26 -9.48
N LYS A 51 -7.23 1.75 -10.01
CA LYS A 51 -7.44 1.94 -11.46
C LYS A 51 -6.41 2.88 -12.07
N GLU A 52 -6.30 4.08 -11.51
CA GLU A 52 -5.40 5.10 -12.01
C GLU A 52 -3.96 4.61 -12.03
N LYS A 53 -3.47 4.04 -10.93
CA LYS A 53 -2.06 3.65 -10.82
C LYS A 53 -1.74 2.37 -11.58
N VAL A 54 -2.65 1.39 -11.66
CA VAL A 54 -2.43 0.22 -12.51
C VAL A 54 -2.38 0.60 -13.99
N GLN A 55 -3.26 1.48 -14.46
CA GLN A 55 -3.22 1.97 -15.84
C GLN A 55 -1.93 2.74 -16.13
N GLU A 56 -1.49 3.61 -15.22
CA GLU A 56 -0.22 4.34 -15.31
C GLU A 56 0.96 3.37 -15.42
N ILE A 57 1.04 2.37 -14.53
CA ILE A 57 2.10 1.35 -14.54
C ILE A 57 2.08 0.54 -15.85
N CYS A 58 0.91 0.10 -16.30
CA CYS A 58 0.78 -0.66 -17.54
C CYS A 58 1.14 0.15 -18.80
N THR A 59 0.98 1.47 -18.75
CA THR A 59 1.39 2.38 -19.83
C THR A 59 2.90 2.57 -19.85
N LEU A 60 3.49 2.78 -18.67
CA LEU A 60 4.94 2.98 -18.56
C LEU A 60 5.74 1.68 -18.76
N ILE A 61 5.19 0.57 -18.32
CA ILE A 61 5.83 -0.76 -18.38
C ILE A 61 4.83 -1.77 -18.97
N PRO A 62 4.72 -1.85 -20.32
CA PRO A 62 3.73 -2.72 -20.98
C PRO A 62 3.83 -4.22 -20.63
N ALA A 63 4.97 -4.66 -20.10
CA ALA A 63 5.13 -6.04 -19.62
C ALA A 63 4.12 -6.37 -18.51
N PHE A 64 3.85 -5.46 -17.59
CA PHE A 64 2.84 -5.68 -16.54
C PHE A 64 1.44 -5.90 -17.09
N LYS A 65 1.09 -5.21 -18.17
CA LYS A 65 -0.22 -5.38 -18.82
C LYS A 65 -0.43 -6.81 -19.32
N LYS A 66 0.64 -7.46 -19.78
CA LYS A 66 0.61 -8.85 -20.28
C LYS A 66 0.45 -9.89 -19.17
N GLU A 67 0.80 -9.56 -17.94
CA GLU A 67 0.68 -10.45 -16.80
C GLU A 67 -0.74 -10.47 -16.20
N ILE A 68 -1.56 -9.46 -16.51
CA ILE A 68 -2.94 -9.36 -16.03
C ILE A 68 -3.87 -10.13 -16.98
N ASP A 69 -4.75 -10.92 -16.41
CA ASP A 69 -5.81 -11.62 -17.13
C ASP A 69 -6.97 -10.65 -17.42
N TRP A 70 -7.03 -10.14 -18.65
CA TRP A 70 -8.07 -9.24 -19.13
C TRP A 70 -9.31 -9.95 -19.67
N THR A 71 -9.45 -11.26 -19.46
CA THR A 71 -10.66 -11.99 -19.85
C THR A 71 -11.89 -11.36 -19.19
N ARG A 72 -12.95 -11.20 -19.97
CA ARG A 72 -14.19 -10.56 -19.51
C ARG A 72 -14.72 -11.22 -18.24
N GLY A 73 -14.92 -10.42 -17.19
CA GLY A 73 -15.44 -10.87 -15.90
C GLY A 73 -14.38 -11.44 -14.94
N VAL A 74 -13.12 -11.56 -15.34
CA VAL A 74 -12.00 -12.02 -14.49
C VAL A 74 -11.39 -10.84 -13.76
N THR A 75 -10.80 -9.88 -14.48
CA THR A 75 -10.40 -8.58 -13.95
C THR A 75 -11.60 -7.64 -13.92
N LEU A 76 -11.82 -6.94 -12.82
CA LEU A 76 -12.97 -6.07 -12.59
C LEU A 76 -12.52 -4.65 -12.28
N GLU A 77 -13.05 -3.69 -13.01
CA GLU A 77 -12.78 -2.25 -12.82
C GLU A 77 -14.10 -1.48 -12.61
N GLY A 78 -14.72 -1.68 -11.45
CA GLY A 78 -15.92 -0.96 -11.04
C GLY A 78 -15.66 0.42 -10.43
N LYS A 79 -16.70 1.18 -10.13
CA LYS A 79 -16.60 2.49 -9.46
C LYS A 79 -16.08 2.34 -8.03
N ASP A 80 -16.59 1.36 -7.31
CA ASP A 80 -16.36 1.14 -5.88
C ASP A 80 -15.66 -0.20 -5.58
N TYR A 81 -15.46 -1.04 -6.60
CA TYR A 81 -14.77 -2.32 -6.49
C TYR A 81 -13.90 -2.57 -7.71
N CYS A 82 -12.62 -2.84 -7.44
CA CYS A 82 -11.64 -3.26 -8.43
C CYS A 82 -10.98 -4.56 -7.98
N LYS A 83 -10.69 -5.41 -8.95
CA LYS A 83 -9.94 -6.65 -8.75
C LYS A 83 -9.09 -6.91 -9.97
N TYR A 84 -7.79 -6.99 -9.80
CA TYR A 84 -6.84 -7.35 -10.85
C TYR A 84 -6.37 -8.78 -10.64
N VAL A 85 -6.62 -9.64 -11.62
CA VAL A 85 -6.24 -11.04 -11.60
C VAL A 85 -5.07 -11.24 -12.55
N PHE A 86 -4.10 -12.05 -12.15
CA PHE A 86 -2.88 -12.33 -12.90
C PHE A 86 -2.89 -13.75 -13.43
N HIS A 87 -2.18 -14.01 -14.53
CA HIS A 87 -2.05 -15.36 -15.10
C HIS A 87 -1.41 -16.35 -14.13
N SER A 88 -0.67 -15.90 -13.14
CA SER A 88 -0.18 -16.70 -12.00
C SER A 88 -1.29 -17.27 -11.09
N GLY A 89 -2.55 -16.92 -11.31
CA GLY A 89 -3.67 -17.22 -10.42
C GLY A 89 -3.75 -16.32 -9.18
N SER A 90 -2.87 -15.33 -9.09
CA SER A 90 -2.84 -14.33 -8.04
C SER A 90 -3.80 -13.20 -8.32
N TYR A 91 -4.19 -12.45 -7.28
CA TYR A 91 -4.96 -11.23 -7.46
C TYR A 91 -4.75 -10.24 -6.33
N PHE A 92 -5.09 -9.00 -6.58
CA PHE A 92 -5.36 -8.03 -5.53
C PHE A 92 -6.66 -7.28 -5.81
N ASP A 93 -7.39 -6.95 -4.75
CA ASP A 93 -8.66 -6.23 -4.80
C ASP A 93 -8.72 -5.14 -3.71
N ASN A 94 -9.71 -4.26 -3.78
CA ASN A 94 -9.96 -3.34 -2.68
C ASN A 94 -10.86 -3.98 -1.62
N ILE A 95 -10.45 -3.83 -0.35
CA ILE A 95 -11.25 -4.21 0.82
C ILE A 95 -11.69 -2.92 1.52
N VAL A 96 -12.95 -2.87 1.91
CA VAL A 96 -13.46 -1.76 2.72
C VAL A 96 -13.04 -1.97 4.17
N ALA A 97 -12.53 -0.93 4.81
CA ALA A 97 -12.27 -0.93 6.26
C ALA A 97 -13.60 -0.80 7.03
N ARG A 98 -14.36 -1.89 7.08
CA ARG A 98 -15.67 -2.00 7.77
C ARG A 98 -15.89 -3.41 8.28
N GLU A 99 -16.82 -3.59 9.23
CA GLU A 99 -17.24 -4.89 9.78
C GLU A 99 -17.64 -5.91 8.70
N THR A 100 -18.23 -5.46 7.60
CA THR A 100 -18.63 -6.32 6.47
C THR A 100 -17.47 -7.01 5.78
N SER A 101 -16.24 -6.64 6.08
CA SER A 101 -15.02 -7.30 5.55
C SER A 101 -14.54 -8.47 6.40
N ARG A 102 -15.20 -8.76 7.52
CA ARG A 102 -14.92 -9.98 8.30
C ARG A 102 -15.07 -11.23 7.43
N GLY A 103 -14.19 -12.20 7.62
CA GLY A 103 -14.22 -13.47 6.88
C GLY A 103 -13.54 -13.46 5.51
N LYS A 104 -13.14 -12.31 4.98
CA LYS A 104 -12.27 -12.28 3.80
C LYS A 104 -10.90 -12.84 4.17
N ARG A 105 -10.30 -13.57 3.23
CA ARG A 105 -8.98 -14.18 3.44
C ARG A 105 -7.99 -13.60 2.45
N ARG A 106 -6.92 -12.99 2.97
CA ARG A 106 -5.82 -12.38 2.21
C ARG A 106 -4.48 -12.76 2.83
N HIS A 107 -3.43 -12.71 2.02
CA HIS A 107 -2.09 -13.03 2.50
C HIS A 107 -1.32 -11.78 2.92
N GLY A 108 -1.70 -10.62 2.41
CA GLY A 108 -1.11 -9.33 2.74
C GLY A 108 -1.78 -8.21 1.99
N GLY A 109 -1.37 -6.97 2.25
CA GLY A 109 -1.96 -5.84 1.55
C GLY A 109 -1.34 -4.50 1.86
N VAL A 110 -1.93 -3.49 1.25
CA VAL A 110 -1.57 -2.07 1.37
C VAL A 110 -2.69 -1.32 2.08
N ILE A 111 -2.31 -0.55 3.07
CA ILE A 111 -3.17 0.39 3.78
C ILE A 111 -2.78 1.79 3.30
N GLU A 112 -3.49 2.26 2.27
CA GLU A 112 -3.30 3.59 1.68
C GLU A 112 -3.94 4.65 2.55
N GLU A 113 -3.24 5.79 2.68
CA GLU A 113 -3.66 6.90 3.53
C GLU A 113 -4.09 6.42 4.93
N CYS A 114 -3.25 5.62 5.58
CA CYS A 114 -3.59 4.97 6.83
C CYS A 114 -4.00 5.95 7.95
N ALA A 115 -3.73 7.25 7.80
CA ALA A 115 -4.21 8.31 8.66
C ALA A 115 -5.74 8.50 8.62
N THR A 116 -6.40 8.04 7.54
CA THR A 116 -7.86 8.16 7.36
C THR A 116 -8.61 6.89 7.72
N VAL A 117 -7.89 5.81 8.04
CA VAL A 117 -8.47 4.50 8.37
C VAL A 117 -8.68 4.40 9.88
N ASP A 118 -9.86 3.93 10.30
CA ASP A 118 -10.12 3.63 11.71
C ASP A 118 -9.19 2.51 12.21
N GLY A 119 -8.41 2.82 13.25
CA GLY A 119 -7.42 1.91 13.81
C GLY A 119 -8.03 0.68 14.46
N THR A 120 -9.23 0.79 15.06
CA THR A 120 -9.97 -0.31 15.65
C THR A 120 -10.42 -1.29 14.56
N ILE A 121 -11.06 -0.77 13.52
CA ILE A 121 -11.47 -1.58 12.37
C ILE A 121 -10.26 -2.24 11.69
N LEU A 122 -9.15 -1.51 11.58
CA LEU A 122 -7.95 -2.08 10.99
C LEU A 122 -7.42 -3.26 11.82
N SER A 123 -7.32 -3.11 13.13
CA SER A 123 -6.77 -4.15 14.02
C SER A 123 -7.72 -5.33 14.23
N GLU A 124 -9.02 -5.11 14.32
CA GLU A 124 -9.99 -6.15 14.65
C GLU A 124 -10.62 -6.85 13.43
N VAL A 125 -10.63 -6.17 12.28
CA VAL A 125 -11.27 -6.69 11.05
C VAL A 125 -10.25 -6.96 9.96
N ILE A 126 -9.46 -5.96 9.56
CA ILE A 126 -8.60 -6.07 8.37
C ILE A 126 -7.37 -6.94 8.64
N ILE A 127 -6.64 -6.69 9.73
CA ILE A 127 -5.44 -7.49 10.06
C ILE A 127 -5.76 -8.98 10.23
N PRO A 128 -6.85 -9.38 10.91
CA PRO A 128 -7.22 -10.79 11.02
C PRO A 128 -7.53 -11.49 9.69
N THR A 129 -7.90 -10.76 8.63
CA THR A 129 -8.09 -11.37 7.30
C THR A 129 -6.83 -12.02 6.76
N MET A 130 -5.64 -11.62 7.26
CA MET A 130 -4.33 -12.12 6.82
C MET A 130 -3.83 -13.34 7.60
N ASN A 131 -4.65 -13.99 8.42
CA ASN A 131 -4.24 -15.14 9.24
C ASN A 131 -4.09 -16.46 8.45
N VAL A 132 -4.13 -16.43 7.13
CA VAL A 132 -4.03 -17.60 6.27
C VAL A 132 -2.75 -17.52 5.45
N SER A 133 -1.95 -18.57 5.50
CA SER A 133 -0.76 -18.69 4.65
C SER A 133 -1.13 -19.00 3.20
N ARG A 134 -0.32 -18.53 2.28
CA ARG A 134 -0.46 -18.81 0.85
C ARG A 134 -0.25 -20.30 0.57
N LEU A 135 -1.10 -20.85 -0.28
CA LEU A 135 -0.92 -22.18 -0.83
C LEU A 135 -0.03 -22.09 -2.08
N CYS A 136 1.08 -22.79 -2.11
CA CYS A 136 1.96 -22.88 -3.25
C CYS A 136 1.34 -23.70 -4.40
N MET A 137 1.98 -23.72 -5.56
CA MET A 137 1.47 -24.46 -6.73
C MET A 137 1.46 -25.97 -6.49
N ASP A 138 2.42 -26.49 -5.73
CA ASP A 138 2.57 -27.88 -5.32
C ASP A 138 1.64 -28.31 -4.17
N GLY A 139 0.82 -27.35 -3.66
CA GLY A 139 -0.07 -27.60 -2.52
C GLY A 139 0.57 -27.42 -1.15
N SER A 140 1.87 -27.14 -1.06
CA SER A 140 2.54 -26.84 0.20
C SER A 140 2.20 -25.45 0.73
N THR A 141 2.45 -25.24 2.03
CA THR A 141 2.35 -23.92 2.67
C THR A 141 3.66 -23.58 3.36
N HIS A 142 4.09 -22.33 3.24
CA HIS A 142 5.26 -21.80 3.92
C HIS A 142 4.85 -20.65 4.84
N PRO A 143 4.47 -20.93 6.11
CA PRO A 143 3.99 -19.89 7.04
C PRO A 143 4.99 -18.75 7.26
N GLU A 144 6.28 -19.04 7.19
CA GLU A 144 7.38 -18.06 7.34
C GLU A 144 7.65 -17.22 6.10
N GLU A 145 6.92 -17.46 4.99
CA GLU A 145 7.05 -16.66 3.79
C GLU A 145 6.71 -15.19 4.08
N GLN A 146 7.58 -14.27 3.70
CA GLN A 146 7.44 -12.84 4.00
C GLN A 146 6.18 -12.19 3.41
N LEU A 147 5.57 -12.81 2.39
CA LEU A 147 4.31 -12.38 1.83
C LEU A 147 3.17 -12.53 2.84
N ASN A 148 3.19 -13.62 3.62
CA ASN A 148 2.14 -13.93 4.58
C ASN A 148 2.10 -12.88 5.69
N LYS A 149 0.90 -12.35 5.97
CA LYS A 149 0.66 -11.26 6.94
C LYS A 149 1.42 -9.97 6.61
N SER A 150 1.85 -9.77 5.36
CA SER A 150 2.59 -8.58 4.98
C SER A 150 1.69 -7.35 4.97
N GLN A 151 2.16 -6.27 5.59
CA GLN A 151 1.43 -5.02 5.76
C GLN A 151 2.30 -3.86 5.29
N LEU A 152 1.82 -3.12 4.30
CA LEU A 152 2.43 -1.89 3.83
C LEU A 152 1.52 -0.72 4.19
N TYR A 153 1.95 0.07 5.15
CA TYR A 153 1.28 1.29 5.58
C TYR A 153 1.84 2.48 4.80
N ILE A 154 0.96 3.26 4.20
CA ILE A 154 1.33 4.44 3.44
C ILE A 154 0.54 5.63 3.94
N THR A 155 1.22 6.71 4.22
CA THR A 155 0.59 7.95 4.65
C THR A 155 1.44 9.18 4.31
N THR A 156 0.82 10.33 4.35
CA THR A 156 1.49 11.60 4.58
C THR A 156 1.72 11.78 6.09
N ALA A 157 2.52 12.77 6.48
CA ALA A 157 2.70 13.10 7.90
C ALA A 157 1.34 13.37 8.56
N GLY A 158 1.16 12.86 9.76
CA GLY A 158 -0.06 12.99 10.55
C GLY A 158 0.22 13.57 11.94
N TRP A 159 -0.82 13.62 12.77
CA TRP A 159 -0.74 14.12 14.13
C TRP A 159 -0.20 13.09 15.10
N LYS A 160 0.52 13.54 16.13
CA LYS A 160 0.88 12.72 17.30
C LYS A 160 -0.40 12.24 18.01
N ASN A 161 -0.28 11.16 18.78
CA ASN A 161 -1.40 10.56 19.53
C ASN A 161 -2.58 10.09 18.66
N THR A 162 -2.27 9.62 17.44
CA THR A 162 -3.23 8.99 16.54
C THR A 162 -2.76 7.60 16.17
N PHE A 163 -3.68 6.73 15.74
CA PHE A 163 -3.34 5.36 15.34
C PHE A 163 -2.14 5.26 14.37
N PRO A 164 -2.03 6.08 13.30
CA PRO A 164 -0.86 6.02 12.40
C PRO A 164 0.44 6.35 13.12
N TYR A 165 0.43 7.26 14.07
CA TYR A 165 1.61 7.60 14.86
C TYR A 165 2.03 6.45 15.78
N ASP A 166 1.08 5.84 16.48
CA ASP A 166 1.35 4.69 17.37
C ASP A 166 1.88 3.50 16.56
N LYS A 167 1.32 3.27 15.37
CA LYS A 167 1.80 2.25 14.43
C LYS A 167 3.21 2.55 13.94
N LEU A 168 3.52 3.80 13.62
CA LEU A 168 4.86 4.24 13.25
C LEU A 168 5.88 3.92 14.35
N ILE A 169 5.58 4.33 15.59
CA ILE A 169 6.45 4.08 16.75
C ILE A 169 6.63 2.56 16.97
N GLN A 170 5.54 1.80 16.92
CA GLN A 170 5.61 0.34 17.03
C GLN A 170 6.55 -0.28 16.00
N LEU A 171 6.46 0.14 14.73
CA LEU A 171 7.29 -0.42 13.67
C LEU A 171 8.73 0.08 13.71
N LEU A 172 8.99 1.29 14.23
CA LEU A 172 10.34 1.77 14.53
C LEU A 172 11.01 0.91 15.62
N VAL A 173 10.29 0.62 16.69
CA VAL A 173 10.78 -0.28 17.74
C VAL A 173 11.07 -1.67 17.17
N TRP A 174 10.18 -2.21 16.36
CA TRP A 174 10.40 -3.49 15.71
C TRP A 174 11.57 -3.46 14.72
N GLN A 175 11.81 -2.36 14.03
CA GLN A 175 12.99 -2.22 13.16
C GLN A 175 14.30 -2.31 13.93
N ILE A 176 14.32 -1.86 15.20
CA ILE A 176 15.49 -2.00 16.07
C ILE A 176 15.63 -3.45 16.57
N ILE A 177 14.53 -4.06 17.02
CA ILE A 177 14.55 -5.39 17.66
C ILE A 177 14.59 -6.54 16.62
N LYS A 178 13.89 -6.38 15.49
CA LYS A 178 13.74 -7.37 14.41
C LYS A 178 13.86 -6.70 13.05
N PRO A 179 15.08 -6.23 12.69
CA PRO A 179 15.30 -5.46 11.47
C PRO A 179 14.95 -6.22 10.18
N GLU A 180 14.97 -7.55 10.23
CA GLU A 180 14.59 -8.40 9.10
C GLU A 180 13.07 -8.41 8.82
N LYS A 181 12.24 -8.04 9.80
CA LYS A 181 10.77 -8.08 9.68
C LYS A 181 10.13 -6.72 9.44
N SER A 182 10.73 -5.65 9.95
CA SER A 182 10.14 -4.31 9.93
C SER A 182 11.05 -3.31 9.24
N MET A 183 10.44 -2.40 8.48
CA MET A 183 11.13 -1.30 7.83
C MET A 183 10.25 -0.04 7.87
N VAL A 184 10.81 1.03 8.41
CA VAL A 184 10.21 2.35 8.36
C VAL A 184 11.03 3.20 7.40
N ILE A 185 10.37 3.78 6.41
CA ILE A 185 10.98 4.67 5.43
C ILE A 185 10.21 5.99 5.42
N GLY A 186 10.94 7.07 5.30
CA GLY A 186 10.35 8.40 5.24
C GLY A 186 11.22 9.36 4.46
N GLY A 187 10.59 10.39 3.93
CA GLY A 187 11.27 11.46 3.25
C GLY A 187 10.66 12.81 3.61
N THR A 188 11.51 13.81 3.74
CA THR A 188 11.06 15.19 3.89
C THR A 188 10.92 15.82 2.50
N TYR A 189 10.12 16.90 2.38
CA TYR A 189 10.01 17.71 1.15
C TYR A 189 11.38 18.21 0.65
N ARG A 190 12.39 18.27 1.52
CA ARG A 190 13.76 18.69 1.14
C ARG A 190 14.40 17.75 0.12
N ILE A 191 14.08 16.46 0.16
CA ILE A 191 14.65 15.49 -0.77
C ILE A 191 14.25 15.79 -2.22
N PRO A 192 12.94 15.93 -2.59
CA PRO A 192 12.54 16.35 -3.93
C PRO A 192 13.16 17.66 -4.39
N VAL A 193 13.34 18.62 -3.49
CA VAL A 193 14.02 19.89 -3.81
C VAL A 193 15.49 19.67 -4.15
N LEU A 194 16.19 18.88 -3.33
CA LEU A 194 17.63 18.58 -3.55
C LEU A 194 17.88 17.85 -4.87
N VAL A 195 16.99 16.92 -5.23
CA VAL A 195 17.09 16.16 -6.49
C VAL A 195 16.40 16.87 -7.68
N LYS A 196 16.02 18.14 -7.53
CA LYS A 196 15.39 18.98 -8.56
C LYS A 196 14.07 18.42 -9.14
N LEU A 197 13.35 17.63 -8.38
CA LEU A 197 12.02 17.13 -8.74
C LEU A 197 10.90 18.16 -8.46
N LEU A 198 11.16 19.16 -7.63
CA LEU A 198 10.25 20.25 -7.33
C LEU A 198 10.79 21.58 -7.86
N ASP A 199 9.90 22.44 -8.30
CA ASP A 199 10.26 23.77 -8.76
C ASP A 199 10.91 24.61 -7.63
N LYS A 200 11.87 25.46 -8.00
CA LYS A 200 12.51 26.42 -7.07
C LYS A 200 11.50 27.37 -6.42
N ASN A 201 10.38 27.64 -7.04
CA ASN A 201 9.33 28.48 -6.49
C ASN A 201 8.71 27.89 -5.24
N PHE A 202 8.59 26.57 -5.13
CA PHE A 202 8.09 25.88 -3.94
C PHE A 202 8.94 26.18 -2.68
N VAL A 203 10.24 26.42 -2.85
CA VAL A 203 11.16 26.72 -1.74
C VAL A 203 10.98 28.15 -1.22
N ARG A 204 10.54 29.08 -2.09
CA ARG A 204 10.30 30.48 -1.69
C ARG A 204 9.09 30.65 -0.78
N ASP A 205 8.16 29.72 -0.82
CA ASP A 205 6.91 29.79 -0.05
C ASP A 205 7.06 29.20 1.36
N LEU A 206 8.23 28.62 1.68
CA LEU A 206 8.58 28.20 3.03
C LEU A 206 8.93 29.40 3.89
N LYS A 207 8.17 29.59 4.95
CA LYS A 207 8.50 30.59 5.98
C LYS A 207 9.74 30.17 6.76
N MET A 208 10.45 31.12 7.33
CA MET A 208 11.67 30.88 8.14
C MET A 208 11.40 30.02 9.38
N ASP A 209 10.18 29.96 9.88
CA ASP A 209 9.73 29.12 11.00
C ASP A 209 9.46 27.66 10.59
N GLY A 210 9.65 27.30 9.32
CA GLY A 210 9.40 25.96 8.80
C GLY A 210 7.93 25.68 8.45
N THR A 211 7.06 26.69 8.47
CA THR A 211 5.66 26.58 8.05
C THR A 211 5.53 26.90 6.55
N PHE A 212 4.50 26.37 5.91
CA PHE A 212 4.19 26.66 4.52
C PHE A 212 3.19 27.80 4.39
N ASN A 213 3.28 28.59 3.31
CA ASN A 213 2.19 29.48 2.93
C ASN A 213 1.01 28.63 2.44
N GLU A 214 -0.20 28.88 2.96
CA GLU A 214 -1.42 28.14 2.57
C GLU A 214 -1.75 28.25 1.07
N ALA A 215 -1.25 29.29 0.40
CA ALA A 215 -1.42 29.48 -1.05
C ALA A 215 -0.55 28.54 -1.92
N SER A 216 0.32 27.74 -1.34
CA SER A 216 1.26 26.85 -2.05
C SER A 216 0.77 25.41 -2.20
N PHE A 217 -0.46 25.09 -1.79
CA PHE A 217 -1.05 23.77 -1.84
C PHE A 217 -2.24 23.68 -2.77
#